data_48236898b551cc0644ee3f4920b927af
#
_entry.id   48236898b551cc0644ee3f4920b927af
#
_cell.length_a   1.000
_cell.length_b   1.000
_cell.length_c   1.000
_cell.angle_alpha   90.00
_cell.angle_beta   90.00
_cell.angle_gamma   90.00
#
_symmetry.space_group_name_H-M   'P 1'
#
loop_
_entity.id
_entity.type
_entity.pdbx_description
1 polymer ?
#
loop_
_entity_poly.entity_id
_entity_poly.type
_entity_poly.pdbx_seq_one_letter_code
_entity_poly.pdbx_strand_id
1 'polypeptide(L)'
;GGFTEVLLANGASLVYAIDVGRGQLHTSLHGNPRIVSMEETDIRSLAGKRLEIRPDVIVIDVSFISLKLVLPAVLPIAAAPTHLLALIKPQFEADRKHSKKGIIRDIAVHQAVCDDISAFAKDLGCTEIKVFPSSIAGGDGNTEFFLGARRG
;
A
#
# COMPACT_ATOMS: atom_id res chain seq x y z
N GLY A 1 -8.60 1.16 7.98
CA GLY A 1 -9.21 2.43 8.25
C GLY A 1 -8.27 3.56 8.68
N GLY A 2 -7.11 3.26 9.24
CA GLY A 2 -6.21 4.30 9.77
C GLY A 2 -5.75 5.30 8.72
N PHE A 3 -5.34 4.83 7.55
CA PHE A 3 -4.95 5.73 6.45
C PHE A 3 -6.12 6.56 5.94
N THR A 4 -7.32 5.99 5.89
CA THR A 4 -8.52 6.73 5.47
C THR A 4 -8.79 7.90 6.40
N GLU A 5 -8.69 7.70 7.72
CA GLU A 5 -8.86 8.78 8.70
C GLU A 5 -7.82 9.88 8.51
N VAL A 6 -6.56 9.51 8.32
CA VAL A 6 -5.46 10.48 8.12
C VAL A 6 -5.68 11.28 6.84
N LEU A 7 -6.06 10.62 5.75
CA LEU A 7 -6.32 11.30 4.47
C LEU A 7 -7.46 12.31 4.60
N LEU A 8 -8.56 11.92 5.24
CA LEU A 8 -9.71 12.82 5.45
C LEU A 8 -9.35 13.99 6.36
N ALA A 9 -8.60 13.74 7.44
CA ALA A 9 -8.14 14.79 8.35
C ALA A 9 -7.22 15.81 7.67
N ASN A 10 -6.54 15.40 6.60
CA ASN A 10 -5.62 16.25 5.84
C ASN A 10 -6.25 16.80 4.54
N GLY A 11 -7.57 16.78 4.43
CA GLY A 11 -8.29 17.49 3.38
C GLY A 11 -8.62 16.69 2.13
N ALA A 12 -8.50 15.36 2.15
CA ALA A 12 -8.94 14.56 1.00
C ALA A 12 -10.43 14.77 0.74
N SER A 13 -10.77 15.07 -0.51
CA SER A 13 -12.17 15.30 -0.92
C SER A 13 -12.92 14.00 -1.11
N LEU A 14 -12.23 12.93 -1.50
CA LEU A 14 -12.81 11.61 -1.72
C LEU A 14 -11.75 10.55 -1.44
N VAL A 15 -12.14 9.46 -0.78
CA VAL A 15 -11.28 8.30 -0.53
C VAL A 15 -11.99 7.04 -1.03
N TYR A 16 -11.31 6.30 -1.91
CA TYR A 16 -11.71 4.94 -2.25
C TYR A 16 -11.02 3.99 -1.26
N ALA A 17 -11.79 3.43 -0.35
CA ALA A 17 -11.30 2.48 0.64
C ALA A 17 -11.52 1.05 0.14
N ILE A 18 -10.48 0.46 -0.41
CA ILE A 18 -10.54 -0.85 -1.08
C ILE A 18 -9.90 -1.91 -0.18
N ASP A 19 -10.64 -2.97 0.12
CA ASP A 19 -10.19 -4.05 0.99
C ASP A 19 -10.75 -5.39 0.52
N VAL A 20 -9.94 -6.46 0.63
CA VAL A 20 -10.41 -7.82 0.33
C VAL A 20 -11.30 -8.37 1.44
N GLY A 21 -11.19 -7.84 2.65
CA GLY A 21 -11.98 -8.25 3.80
C GLY A 21 -13.34 -7.57 3.87
N ARG A 22 -14.07 -7.90 4.92
CA ARG A 22 -15.37 -7.31 5.24
C ARG A 22 -15.31 -6.67 6.62
N GLY A 23 -15.97 -5.53 6.80
CA GLY A 23 -16.05 -4.85 8.10
C GLY A 23 -14.72 -4.27 8.58
N GLN A 24 -13.78 -4.03 7.67
CA GLN A 24 -12.47 -3.51 8.02
C GLN A 24 -12.46 -2.00 8.29
N LEU A 25 -13.42 -1.28 7.75
CA LEU A 25 -13.53 0.15 7.97
C LEU A 25 -14.16 0.41 9.35
N HIS A 26 -13.53 1.30 10.13
CA HIS A 26 -14.03 1.64 11.45
C HIS A 26 -15.47 2.19 11.37
N THR A 27 -16.31 1.85 12.35
CA THR A 27 -17.72 2.23 12.32
C THR A 27 -17.94 3.74 12.25
N SER A 28 -17.03 4.54 12.82
CA SER A 28 -17.09 6.00 12.75
C SER A 28 -16.97 6.55 11.32
N LEU A 29 -16.47 5.76 10.38
CA LEU A 29 -16.28 6.14 8.99
C LEU A 29 -17.44 5.67 8.10
N HIS A 30 -18.33 4.83 8.61
CA HIS A 30 -19.48 4.35 7.86
C HIS A 30 -20.43 5.51 7.55
N GLY A 31 -20.95 5.52 6.32
CA GLY A 31 -21.89 6.56 5.88
C GLY A 31 -21.24 7.91 5.57
N ASN A 32 -19.93 8.04 5.68
CA ASN A 32 -19.26 9.29 5.31
C ASN A 32 -19.33 9.49 3.78
N PRO A 33 -19.91 10.60 3.29
CA PRO A 33 -20.07 10.82 1.85
C PRO A 33 -18.73 11.01 1.11
N ARG A 34 -17.65 11.25 1.84
CA ARG A 34 -16.30 11.38 1.27
C ARG A 34 -15.58 10.03 1.13
N ILE A 35 -16.23 8.92 1.49
CA ILE A 35 -15.66 7.57 1.41
C ILE A 35 -16.50 6.71 0.49
N VAL A 36 -15.87 6.12 -0.52
CA VAL A 36 -16.43 5.02 -1.31
C VAL A 36 -15.79 3.74 -0.78
N SER A 37 -16.54 2.99 0.02
CA SER A 37 -16.08 1.73 0.58
C SER A 37 -16.28 0.60 -0.43
N MET A 38 -15.18 -0.11 -0.73
CA MET A 38 -15.17 -1.24 -1.67
C MET A 38 -14.61 -2.46 -0.93
N GLU A 39 -15.43 -3.06 -0.10
CA GLU A 39 -15.08 -4.28 0.63
C GLU A 39 -15.19 -5.51 -0.26
N GLU A 40 -14.57 -6.61 0.16
CA GLU A 40 -14.52 -7.87 -0.60
C GLU A 40 -14.04 -7.66 -2.03
N THR A 41 -13.14 -6.68 -2.21
CA THR A 41 -12.63 -6.27 -3.52
C THR A 41 -11.11 -6.46 -3.55
N ASP A 42 -10.64 -7.27 -4.48
CA ASP A 42 -9.21 -7.39 -4.77
C ASP A 42 -8.83 -6.27 -5.73
N ILE A 43 -7.83 -5.46 -5.37
CA ILE A 43 -7.36 -4.36 -6.22
C ILE A 43 -7.02 -4.82 -7.64
N ARG A 44 -6.58 -6.07 -7.80
CA ARG A 44 -6.25 -6.63 -9.11
C ARG A 44 -7.48 -6.73 -10.03
N SER A 45 -8.68 -6.84 -9.46
CA SER A 45 -9.91 -6.87 -10.24
C SER A 45 -10.26 -5.52 -10.86
N LEU A 46 -9.62 -4.44 -10.38
CA LEU A 46 -9.81 -3.09 -10.90
C LEU A 46 -8.83 -2.74 -12.02
N ALA A 47 -7.88 -3.62 -12.33
CA ALA A 47 -6.93 -3.41 -13.42
C ALA A 47 -7.67 -3.17 -14.74
N GLY A 48 -7.33 -2.08 -15.42
CA GLY A 48 -7.99 -1.68 -16.66
C GLY A 48 -9.38 -1.04 -16.50
N LYS A 49 -9.90 -0.96 -15.28
CA LYS A 49 -11.16 -0.25 -15.02
C LYS A 49 -10.88 1.21 -14.73
N ARG A 50 -11.90 2.04 -14.88
CA ARG A 50 -11.82 3.46 -14.61
C ARG A 50 -12.61 3.80 -13.35
N LEU A 51 -11.96 4.50 -12.42
CA LEU A 51 -12.66 5.15 -11.32
C LEU A 51 -13.28 6.46 -11.82
N GLU A 52 -14.41 6.85 -11.25
CA GLU A 52 -15.09 8.09 -11.62
C GLU A 52 -14.18 9.31 -11.46
N ILE A 53 -13.45 9.35 -10.35
CA ILE A 53 -12.41 10.35 -10.11
C ILE A 53 -11.08 9.59 -9.95
N ARG A 54 -10.09 9.94 -10.76
CA ARG A 54 -8.79 9.29 -10.67
C ARG A 54 -8.04 9.80 -9.45
N PRO A 55 -7.58 8.91 -8.55
CA PRO A 55 -6.87 9.33 -7.35
C PRO A 55 -5.50 9.91 -7.68
N ASP A 56 -5.12 10.95 -6.96
CA ASP A 56 -3.81 11.59 -7.04
C ASP A 56 -2.90 11.24 -5.85
N VAL A 57 -3.42 10.49 -4.90
CA VAL A 57 -2.67 9.91 -3.78
C VAL A 57 -3.09 8.45 -3.62
N ILE A 58 -2.11 7.57 -3.54
CA ILE A 58 -2.33 6.13 -3.30
C ILE A 58 -1.60 5.75 -2.03
N VAL A 59 -2.32 5.13 -1.10
CA VAL A 59 -1.74 4.58 0.12
C VAL A 59 -2.03 3.09 0.17
N ILE A 60 -1.01 2.27 0.40
CA ILE A 60 -1.12 0.81 0.37
C ILE A 60 -0.65 0.22 1.69
N ASP A 61 -1.54 -0.52 2.33
CA ASP A 61 -1.26 -1.37 3.49
C ASP A 61 -1.98 -2.70 3.27
N VAL A 62 -1.25 -3.67 2.73
CA VAL A 62 -1.78 -4.99 2.40
C VAL A 62 -0.96 -6.08 3.08
N SER A 63 -1.60 -7.21 3.37
CA SER A 63 -0.98 -8.38 3.99
C SER A 63 -1.18 -9.61 3.12
N PHE A 64 -0.24 -10.55 3.23
CA PHE A 64 -0.27 -11.84 2.52
C PHE A 64 -0.23 -11.74 1.00
N ILE A 65 0.27 -10.62 0.48
CA ILE A 65 0.43 -10.39 -0.96
C ILE A 65 1.65 -9.47 -1.16
N SER A 66 2.37 -9.69 -2.24
CA SER A 66 3.50 -8.82 -2.61
C SER A 66 3.02 -7.52 -3.28
N LEU A 67 3.70 -6.42 -2.99
CA LEU A 67 3.52 -5.16 -3.70
C LEU A 67 3.75 -5.30 -5.20
N LYS A 68 4.52 -6.30 -5.63
CA LYS A 68 4.74 -6.58 -7.06
C LYS A 68 3.47 -6.98 -7.79
N LEU A 69 2.46 -7.46 -7.07
CA LEU A 69 1.14 -7.77 -7.63
C LEU A 69 0.17 -6.59 -7.52
N VAL A 70 0.34 -5.75 -6.52
CA VAL A 70 -0.56 -4.63 -6.24
C VAL A 70 -0.22 -3.40 -7.09
N LEU A 71 1.05 -3.02 -7.16
CA LEU A 71 1.48 -1.80 -7.86
C LEU A 71 1.08 -1.80 -9.34
N PRO A 72 1.28 -2.88 -10.12
CA PRO A 72 0.84 -2.89 -11.53
C PRO A 72 -0.66 -2.73 -11.71
N ALA A 73 -1.45 -3.11 -10.72
CA ALA A 73 -2.90 -2.99 -10.79
C ALA A 73 -3.40 -1.59 -10.41
N VAL A 74 -2.76 -0.95 -9.42
CA VAL A 74 -3.25 0.31 -8.87
C VAL A 74 -2.70 1.54 -9.60
N LEU A 75 -1.45 1.51 -10.04
CA LEU A 75 -0.83 2.70 -10.67
C LEU A 75 -1.55 3.16 -11.93
N PRO A 76 -2.01 2.26 -12.83
CA PRO A 76 -2.71 2.71 -14.04
C PRO A 76 -4.05 3.39 -13.82
N ILE A 77 -4.71 3.17 -12.69
CA ILE A 77 -6.00 3.81 -12.38
C ILE A 77 -5.85 5.18 -11.73
N ALA A 78 -4.62 5.55 -11.38
CA ALA A 78 -4.32 6.83 -10.76
C ALA A 78 -4.21 7.98 -11.76
N ALA A 79 -4.34 9.20 -11.27
CA ALA A 79 -4.06 10.41 -12.03
C ALA A 79 -2.55 10.55 -12.28
N ALA A 80 -2.19 11.47 -13.15
CA ALA A 80 -0.80 11.89 -13.37
C ALA A 80 -0.70 13.39 -13.11
N PRO A 81 0.12 13.86 -12.17
CA PRO A 81 0.95 13.08 -11.26
C PRO A 81 0.17 12.43 -10.11
N THR A 82 0.71 11.36 -9.58
CA THR A 82 0.19 10.75 -8.35
C THR A 82 1.32 10.56 -7.35
N HIS A 83 0.98 10.64 -6.07
CA HIS A 83 1.88 10.34 -4.96
C HIS A 83 1.55 8.98 -4.40
N LEU A 84 2.59 8.18 -4.12
CA LEU A 84 2.46 6.82 -3.61
C LEU A 84 3.11 6.73 -2.23
N LEU A 85 2.40 6.11 -1.30
CA LEU A 85 2.94 5.67 -0.01
C LEU A 85 2.53 4.22 0.20
N ALA A 86 3.49 3.33 0.23
CA ALA A 86 3.24 1.89 0.39
C ALA A 86 4.04 1.33 1.56
N LEU A 87 3.41 0.46 2.35
CA LEU A 87 4.09 -0.30 3.38
C LEU A 87 4.77 -1.52 2.75
N ILE A 88 6.08 -1.61 2.93
CA ILE A 88 6.88 -2.78 2.58
C ILE A 88 6.93 -3.68 3.82
N LYS A 89 6.43 -4.87 3.68
CA LYS A 89 6.40 -5.88 4.75
C LYS A 89 7.28 -7.06 4.35
N PRO A 90 8.54 -7.11 4.84
CA PRO A 90 9.47 -8.17 4.42
C PRO A 90 8.93 -9.58 4.60
N GLN A 91 8.09 -9.80 5.60
CA GLN A 91 7.47 -11.10 5.87
C GLN A 91 6.56 -11.59 4.71
N PHE A 92 6.10 -10.68 3.85
CA PHE A 92 5.28 -11.01 2.69
C PHE A 92 6.00 -10.83 1.35
N GLU A 93 7.26 -10.37 1.39
CA GLU A 93 8.06 -10.12 0.18
C GLU A 93 9.22 -11.08 0.02
N ALA A 94 9.82 -11.53 1.12
CA ALA A 94 10.97 -12.42 1.10
C ALA A 94 10.57 -13.89 1.06
N ASP A 95 11.53 -14.76 0.69
CA ASP A 95 11.36 -16.20 0.76
C ASP A 95 11.08 -16.65 2.18
N ARG A 96 10.25 -17.71 2.31
CA ARG A 96 9.91 -18.30 3.60
C ARG A 96 11.11 -18.79 4.39
N LYS A 97 12.20 -19.17 3.71
CA LYS A 97 13.45 -19.63 4.35
C LYS A 97 14.06 -18.57 5.28
N HIS A 98 13.77 -17.28 5.04
CA HIS A 98 14.27 -16.19 5.87
C HIS A 98 13.37 -15.89 7.06
N SER A 99 12.22 -16.53 7.14
CA SER A 99 11.24 -16.31 8.18
C SER A 99 11.31 -17.38 9.25
N LYS A 100 11.34 -16.94 10.51
CA LYS A 100 11.18 -17.84 11.68
C LYS A 100 9.86 -17.48 12.36
N LYS A 101 8.89 -18.41 12.30
CA LYS A 101 7.55 -18.20 12.87
C LYS A 101 6.87 -16.93 12.35
N GLY A 102 7.02 -16.64 11.06
CA GLY A 102 6.44 -15.44 10.45
C GLY A 102 7.21 -14.15 10.69
N ILE A 103 8.39 -14.22 11.31
CA ILE A 103 9.19 -13.02 11.63
C ILE A 103 10.52 -13.07 10.88
N ILE A 104 10.85 -11.96 10.22
CA ILE A 104 12.14 -11.78 9.56
C ILE A 104 12.95 -10.76 10.36
N ARG A 105 14.08 -11.19 10.91
CA ARG A 105 14.96 -10.38 11.74
C ARG A 105 16.25 -9.96 11.06
N ASP A 106 16.62 -10.63 9.97
CA ASP A 106 17.88 -10.36 9.26
C ASP A 106 17.84 -9.02 8.55
N ILE A 107 18.70 -8.09 8.96
CA ILE A 107 18.78 -6.75 8.37
C ILE A 107 19.16 -6.81 6.89
N ALA A 108 20.01 -7.77 6.50
CA ALA A 108 20.38 -7.93 5.09
C ALA A 108 19.17 -8.32 4.23
N VAL A 109 18.26 -9.14 4.77
CA VAL A 109 17.00 -9.49 4.08
C VAL A 109 16.09 -8.27 3.99
N HIS A 110 15.97 -7.47 5.05
CA HIS A 110 15.21 -6.23 5.03
C HIS A 110 15.72 -5.29 3.92
N GLN A 111 17.02 -5.11 3.84
CA GLN A 111 17.63 -4.25 2.83
C GLN A 111 17.39 -4.76 1.42
N ALA A 112 17.57 -6.06 1.21
CA ALA A 112 17.35 -6.68 -0.10
C ALA A 112 15.89 -6.54 -0.57
N VAL A 113 14.93 -6.72 0.33
CA VAL A 113 13.51 -6.54 0.03
C VAL A 113 13.22 -5.08 -0.35
N CYS A 114 13.72 -4.12 0.44
CA CYS A 114 13.52 -2.71 0.15
C CYS A 114 14.11 -2.30 -1.20
N ASP A 115 15.32 -2.78 -1.51
CA ASP A 115 15.98 -2.51 -2.78
C ASP A 115 15.21 -3.11 -3.95
N ASP A 116 14.70 -4.33 -3.79
CA ASP A 116 13.93 -5.03 -4.81
C ASP A 116 12.60 -4.32 -5.12
N ILE A 117 11.87 -3.92 -4.10
CA ILE A 117 10.61 -3.20 -4.29
C ILE A 117 10.85 -1.80 -4.88
N SER A 118 11.92 -1.12 -4.45
CA SER A 118 12.28 0.18 -5.01
C SER A 118 12.62 0.08 -6.50
N ALA A 119 13.39 -0.92 -6.90
CA ALA A 119 13.71 -1.16 -8.30
C ALA A 119 12.46 -1.50 -9.11
N PHE A 120 11.58 -2.30 -8.55
CA PHE A 120 10.31 -2.65 -9.20
C PHE A 120 9.43 -1.41 -9.43
N ALA A 121 9.30 -0.55 -8.41
CA ALA A 121 8.54 0.69 -8.52
C ALA A 121 9.14 1.62 -9.59
N LYS A 122 10.47 1.70 -9.65
CA LYS A 122 11.18 2.49 -10.66
C LYS A 122 10.87 1.98 -12.07
N ASP A 123 10.85 0.67 -12.26
CA ASP A 123 10.53 0.06 -13.56
C ASP A 123 9.07 0.34 -13.98
N LEU A 124 8.19 0.61 -13.03
CA LEU A 124 6.81 1.02 -13.31
C LEU A 124 6.66 2.54 -13.55
N GLY A 125 7.76 3.27 -13.59
CA GLY A 125 7.75 4.70 -13.87
C GLY A 125 7.70 5.59 -12.63
N CYS A 126 7.89 5.05 -11.44
CA CYS A 126 7.97 5.85 -10.22
C CYS A 126 9.31 6.60 -10.14
N THR A 127 9.25 7.82 -9.63
CA THR A 127 10.40 8.70 -9.39
C THR A 127 10.39 9.20 -7.95
N GLU A 128 11.46 9.88 -7.54
CA GLU A 128 11.58 10.44 -6.19
C GLU A 128 11.36 9.36 -5.10
N ILE A 129 11.87 8.15 -5.35
CA ILE A 129 11.67 7.01 -4.47
C ILE A 129 12.48 7.19 -3.20
N LYS A 130 11.79 7.09 -2.05
CA LYS A 130 12.41 7.10 -0.72
C LYS A 130 11.87 5.93 0.08
N VAL A 131 12.76 5.28 0.82
CA VAL A 131 12.41 4.20 1.74
C VAL A 131 12.89 4.57 3.13
N PHE A 132 12.02 4.42 4.12
CA PHE A 132 12.34 4.69 5.51
C PHE A 132 11.60 3.72 6.44
N PRO A 133 12.20 3.36 7.59
CA PRO A 133 11.55 2.42 8.50
C PRO A 133 10.28 3.02 9.09
N SER A 134 9.27 2.17 9.27
CA SER A 134 8.07 2.55 10.03
C SER A 134 8.42 2.69 11.51
N SER A 135 7.87 3.70 12.17
CA SER A 135 8.03 3.89 13.61
C SER A 135 7.20 2.89 14.43
N ILE A 136 6.28 2.19 13.77
CA ILE A 136 5.41 1.20 14.41
C ILE A 136 5.76 -0.16 13.83
N ALA A 137 6.04 -1.15 14.70
CA ALA A 137 6.24 -2.52 14.27
C ALA A 137 4.93 -3.11 13.74
N GLY A 138 5.02 -3.96 12.72
CA GLY A 138 3.88 -4.72 12.23
C GLY A 138 3.46 -5.83 13.17
N GLY A 139 2.48 -6.62 12.73
CA GLY A 139 2.06 -7.82 13.46
C GLY A 139 3.25 -8.70 13.82
N ASP A 140 3.21 -9.33 14.98
CA ASP A 140 4.25 -10.23 15.48
C ASP A 140 5.61 -9.57 15.70
N GLY A 141 5.69 -8.23 15.68
CA GLY A 141 6.93 -7.49 15.89
C GLY A 141 7.82 -7.37 14.66
N ASN A 142 7.31 -7.67 13.46
CA ASN A 142 8.06 -7.46 12.23
C ASN A 142 8.39 -5.99 11.99
N THR A 143 9.61 -5.72 11.55
CA THR A 143 9.99 -4.39 11.07
C THR A 143 9.39 -4.18 9.69
N GLU A 144 8.71 -3.05 9.52
CA GLU A 144 8.11 -2.66 8.25
C GLU A 144 8.70 -1.33 7.77
N PHE A 145 8.57 -1.06 6.48
CA PHE A 145 9.16 0.13 5.88
C PHE A 145 8.12 0.84 5.03
N PHE A 146 8.27 2.16 4.90
CA PHE A 146 7.49 2.93 3.94
C PHE A 146 8.31 3.17 2.68
N LEU A 147 7.65 3.01 1.54
CA LEU A 147 8.16 3.48 0.26
C LEU A 147 7.30 4.66 -0.15
N GLY A 148 7.92 5.83 -0.28
CA GLY A 148 7.30 7.01 -0.85
C GLY A 148 7.81 7.23 -2.26
N ALA A 149 6.91 7.61 -3.18
CA ALA A 149 7.28 7.85 -4.56
C ALA A 149 6.29 8.77 -5.25
N ARG A 150 6.66 9.19 -6.45
CA ARG A 150 5.80 9.95 -7.36
C ARG A 150 5.78 9.25 -8.71
N ARG A 151 4.65 9.32 -9.43
CA ARG A 151 4.53 8.79 -10.79
C ARG A 151 3.77 9.77 -11.67
N GLY A 152 4.37 10.09 -12.81
CA GLY A 152 3.79 11.05 -13.79
C GLY A 152 4.29 12.46 -13.69
#